data_7e3619035dbd406355434accb497f620
#
_entry.id   7e3619035dbd406355434accb497f620
#
_cell.length_a   1.000
_cell.length_b   1.000
_cell.length_c   1.000
_cell.angle_alpha   90.00
_cell.angle_beta   90.00
_cell.angle_gamma   90.00
#
_symmetry.space_group_name_H-M   'P 1'
#
loop_
_entity.id
_entity.type
_entity.pdbx_description
1 polymer ?
#
loop_
_entity_poly.entity_id
_entity_poly.type
_entity_poly.pdbx_seq_one_letter_code
_entity_poly.pdbx_strand_id
1 'polypeptide(L)'
;WWDGANNCTAENNPWFNVTAKHEFNVFHDMNHENPMVKEMVKGSLEYLLTEYDVDGFRFDLTKGFTQNNTLGDVGAWGRYDQSRVNILKGYADHIWSVNDNAVVIFEHLSDWDEEEVLANHGMQLWRNVNHEYRSAVTGGSGNFSNMYSTKPFGGYVGYMESHDEERLIYKAKTWGA
;
A
#
# COMPACT_ATOMS: atom_id res chain seq x y z
N TRP A 1 13.83 -12.05 -18.10
CA TRP A 1 12.78 -12.61 -18.92
C TRP A 1 11.79 -11.56 -19.41
N TRP A 2 12.12 -11.05 -20.60
CA TRP A 2 11.33 -10.06 -21.34
C TRP A 2 11.00 -10.63 -22.71
N ASP A 3 9.75 -10.56 -23.12
CA ASP A 3 9.31 -10.87 -24.48
C ASP A 3 9.39 -9.61 -25.34
N GLY A 4 10.49 -9.44 -26.05
CA GLY A 4 10.72 -8.28 -26.91
C GLY A 4 9.79 -8.21 -28.13
N ALA A 5 9.23 -9.33 -28.55
CA ALA A 5 8.32 -9.37 -29.71
C ALA A 5 6.95 -8.79 -29.34
N ASN A 6 6.48 -9.07 -28.13
CA ASN A 6 5.18 -8.63 -27.63
C ASN A 6 5.29 -7.42 -26.69
N ASN A 7 6.51 -6.95 -26.40
CA ASN A 7 6.80 -5.83 -25.52
C ASN A 7 6.16 -5.98 -24.13
N CYS A 8 6.28 -7.15 -23.52
CA CYS A 8 5.72 -7.49 -22.22
C CYS A 8 6.65 -8.41 -21.42
N THR A 9 6.29 -8.68 -20.17
CA THR A 9 6.92 -9.73 -19.38
C THR A 9 6.77 -11.08 -20.08
N ALA A 10 7.83 -11.86 -20.18
CA ALA A 10 7.76 -13.19 -20.77
C ALA A 10 6.96 -14.15 -19.88
N GLU A 11 6.23 -15.10 -20.49
CA GLU A 11 5.40 -16.08 -19.77
C GLU A 11 6.19 -16.91 -18.75
N ASN A 12 7.48 -17.15 -19.01
CA ASN A 12 8.36 -17.89 -18.13
C ASN A 12 9.08 -17.01 -17.09
N ASN A 13 8.68 -15.76 -16.93
CA ASN A 13 9.22 -14.91 -15.87
C ASN A 13 8.63 -15.32 -14.52
N PRO A 14 9.44 -15.70 -13.53
CA PRO A 14 8.91 -16.15 -12.23
C PRO A 14 8.49 -14.99 -11.31
N TRP A 15 8.85 -13.74 -11.63
CA TRP A 15 8.70 -12.59 -10.75
C TRP A 15 7.47 -11.74 -11.05
N PHE A 16 7.13 -11.61 -12.33
CA PHE A 16 6.14 -10.65 -12.81
C PHE A 16 5.05 -11.32 -13.62
N ASN A 17 3.84 -10.80 -13.51
CA ASN A 17 2.73 -11.18 -14.37
C ASN A 17 2.95 -10.70 -15.81
N VAL A 18 2.52 -11.47 -16.79
CA VAL A 18 2.51 -11.05 -18.21
C VAL A 18 1.58 -9.85 -18.39
N THR A 19 0.42 -9.92 -17.75
CA THR A 19 -0.58 -8.85 -17.72
C THR A 19 -0.88 -8.49 -16.28
N ALA A 20 -0.86 -7.21 -15.96
CA ALA A 20 -1.22 -6.71 -14.64
C ALA A 20 -2.65 -7.13 -14.25
N LYS A 21 -2.89 -7.29 -12.95
CA LYS A 21 -4.18 -7.71 -12.41
C LYS A 21 -5.10 -6.55 -12.06
N HIS A 22 -4.61 -5.31 -12.14
CA HIS A 22 -5.34 -4.09 -11.81
C HIS A 22 -4.91 -2.91 -12.68
N GLU A 23 -5.71 -1.83 -12.71
CA GLU A 23 -5.50 -0.66 -13.57
C GLU A 23 -4.28 0.19 -13.18
N PHE A 24 -3.96 0.28 -11.90
CA PHE A 24 -2.92 1.17 -11.37
C PHE A 24 -1.56 0.48 -11.31
N ASN A 25 -1.19 -0.18 -12.39
CA ASN A 25 0.11 -0.82 -12.51
C ASN A 25 1.15 0.16 -13.04
N VAL A 26 2.30 0.24 -12.38
CA VAL A 26 3.47 1.00 -12.81
C VAL A 26 4.57 0.02 -13.21
N PHE A 27 4.97 0.03 -14.48
CA PHE A 27 5.90 -0.90 -15.11
C PHE A 27 5.38 -2.34 -15.15
N HIS A 28 5.76 -3.19 -14.19
CA HIS A 28 5.47 -4.63 -14.20
C HIS A 28 4.84 -5.03 -12.88
N ASP A 29 3.72 -5.74 -12.98
CA ASP A 29 2.97 -6.27 -11.86
C ASP A 29 3.69 -7.48 -11.25
N MET A 30 4.14 -7.36 -10.01
CA MET A 30 4.85 -8.42 -9.31
C MET A 30 3.87 -9.50 -8.81
N ASN A 31 4.20 -10.76 -9.08
CA ASN A 31 3.38 -11.89 -8.64
C ASN A 31 3.67 -12.26 -7.19
N HIS A 32 3.03 -11.60 -6.24
CA HIS A 32 3.18 -11.87 -4.81
C HIS A 32 2.59 -13.21 -4.34
N GLU A 33 1.88 -13.95 -5.19
CA GLU A 33 1.47 -15.33 -4.88
C GLU A 33 2.62 -16.32 -5.11
N ASN A 34 3.60 -15.98 -5.95
CA ASN A 34 4.73 -16.85 -6.23
C ASN A 34 5.61 -17.00 -4.98
N PRO A 35 5.89 -18.24 -4.52
CA PRO A 35 6.76 -18.47 -3.35
C PRO A 35 8.15 -17.83 -3.48
N MET A 36 8.74 -17.82 -4.67
CA MET A 36 10.05 -17.21 -4.89
C MET A 36 10.02 -15.68 -4.70
N VAL A 37 8.92 -15.03 -5.10
CA VAL A 37 8.72 -13.60 -4.85
C VAL A 37 8.57 -13.34 -3.36
N LYS A 38 7.77 -14.15 -2.66
CA LYS A 38 7.60 -14.03 -1.21
C LYS A 38 8.94 -14.16 -0.47
N GLU A 39 9.75 -15.13 -0.82
CA GLU A 39 11.07 -15.31 -0.22
C GLU A 39 12.04 -14.16 -0.55
N MET A 40 12.04 -13.67 -1.78
CA MET A 40 12.86 -12.52 -2.17
C MET A 40 12.46 -11.26 -1.38
N VAL A 41 11.16 -10.99 -1.25
CA VAL A 41 10.66 -9.83 -0.48
C VAL A 41 11.06 -9.95 0.98
N LYS A 42 10.80 -11.12 1.61
CA LYS A 42 11.18 -11.37 3.01
C LYS A 42 12.68 -11.20 3.24
N GLY A 43 13.51 -11.81 2.40
CA GLY A 43 14.96 -11.67 2.51
C GLY A 43 15.45 -10.22 2.34
N SER A 44 14.79 -9.44 1.48
CA SER A 44 15.10 -8.02 1.32
C SER A 44 14.72 -7.20 2.56
N LEU A 45 13.55 -7.48 3.15
CA LEU A 45 13.09 -6.82 4.38
C LEU A 45 14.01 -7.15 5.56
N GLU A 46 14.35 -8.42 5.73
CA GLU A 46 15.29 -8.88 6.77
C GLU A 46 16.66 -8.21 6.61
N TYR A 47 17.20 -8.18 5.38
CA TYR A 47 18.47 -7.54 5.09
C TYR A 47 18.49 -6.06 5.47
N LEU A 48 17.43 -5.31 5.16
CA LEU A 48 17.32 -3.90 5.52
C LEU A 48 17.20 -3.70 7.04
N LEU A 49 16.49 -4.55 7.75
CA LEU A 49 16.40 -4.50 9.20
C LEU A 49 17.74 -4.79 9.88
N THR A 50 18.47 -5.81 9.40
CA THR A 50 19.68 -6.29 10.07
C THR A 50 20.94 -5.51 9.68
N GLU A 51 21.08 -5.11 8.42
CA GLU A 51 22.29 -4.47 7.91
C GLU A 51 22.21 -2.93 7.90
N TYR A 52 21.00 -2.38 7.82
CA TYR A 52 20.79 -0.93 7.79
C TYR A 52 20.06 -0.38 9.01
N ASP A 53 19.63 -1.26 9.93
CA ASP A 53 18.99 -0.88 11.21
C ASP A 53 17.79 0.07 11.00
N VAL A 54 16.97 -0.21 9.98
CA VAL A 54 15.77 0.57 9.73
C VAL A 54 14.69 0.23 10.76
N ASP A 55 13.86 1.23 11.14
CA ASP A 55 12.82 1.07 12.17
C ASP A 55 11.51 0.46 11.64
N GLY A 56 11.41 0.23 10.33
CA GLY A 56 10.21 -0.33 9.73
C GLY A 56 10.05 0.01 8.25
N PHE A 57 8.87 -0.26 7.71
CA PHE A 57 8.59 -0.13 6.28
C PHE A 57 7.23 0.47 6.01
N ARG A 58 7.16 1.30 4.97
CA ARG A 58 5.92 1.64 4.28
C ARG A 58 5.90 0.92 2.94
N PHE A 59 4.90 0.08 2.74
CA PHE A 59 4.68 -0.62 1.49
C PHE A 59 3.78 0.20 0.57
N ASP A 60 4.22 0.33 -0.67
CA ASP A 60 3.52 1.05 -1.72
C ASP A 60 2.40 0.20 -2.31
N LEU A 61 1.23 0.81 -2.51
CA LEU A 61 0.08 0.27 -3.24
C LEU A 61 -0.22 -1.22 -2.95
N THR A 62 -0.23 -1.60 -1.67
CA THR A 62 -0.39 -3.02 -1.24
C THR A 62 -1.69 -3.66 -1.70
N LYS A 63 -2.70 -2.87 -2.06
CA LYS A 63 -3.91 -3.36 -2.72
C LYS A 63 -3.61 -4.09 -4.05
N GLY A 64 -2.49 -3.78 -4.68
CA GLY A 64 -2.02 -4.45 -5.88
C GLY A 64 -1.43 -5.85 -5.65
N PHE A 65 -1.19 -6.28 -4.41
CA PHE A 65 -0.59 -7.60 -4.10
C PHE A 65 -1.60 -8.75 -4.26
N THR A 66 -2.28 -8.80 -5.38
CA THR A 66 -3.33 -9.77 -5.69
C THR A 66 -3.09 -10.46 -7.02
N GLN A 67 -3.61 -11.67 -7.19
CA GLN A 67 -3.72 -12.36 -8.47
C GLN A 67 -5.16 -12.39 -9.00
N ASN A 68 -6.12 -11.82 -8.26
CA ASN A 68 -7.48 -11.61 -8.75
C ASN A 68 -7.45 -10.58 -9.87
N ASN A 69 -7.92 -10.97 -11.05
CA ASN A 69 -8.00 -10.06 -12.18
C ASN A 69 -9.17 -9.09 -11.99
N THR A 70 -8.85 -7.83 -11.78
CA THR A 70 -9.81 -6.73 -11.59
C THR A 70 -9.67 -5.64 -12.64
N LEU A 71 -8.98 -5.92 -13.76
CA LEU A 71 -8.89 -5.00 -14.89
C LEU A 71 -10.29 -4.58 -15.36
N GLY A 72 -10.49 -3.29 -15.54
CA GLY A 72 -11.78 -2.72 -15.94
C GLY A 72 -12.81 -2.55 -14.79
N ASP A 73 -12.49 -3.00 -13.56
CA ASP A 73 -13.37 -2.84 -12.40
C ASP A 73 -12.57 -2.42 -11.14
N VAL A 74 -12.36 -1.12 -11.00
CA VAL A 74 -11.65 -0.54 -9.84
C VAL A 74 -12.38 -0.82 -8.52
N GLY A 75 -13.72 -0.94 -8.55
CA GLY A 75 -14.51 -1.33 -7.38
C GLY A 75 -14.21 -2.76 -6.94
N ALA A 76 -14.11 -3.70 -7.88
CA ALA A 76 -13.72 -5.07 -7.58
C ALA A 76 -12.32 -5.16 -6.95
N TRP A 77 -11.40 -4.31 -7.38
CA TRP A 77 -10.04 -4.24 -6.82
C TRP A 77 -10.02 -3.84 -5.33
N GLY A 78 -10.98 -3.01 -4.90
CA GLY A 78 -11.14 -2.61 -3.50
C GLY A 78 -11.70 -3.67 -2.57
N ARG A 79 -12.43 -4.66 -3.11
CA ARG A 79 -13.13 -5.68 -2.30
C ARG A 79 -12.19 -6.59 -1.55
N TYR A 80 -12.71 -7.19 -0.48
CA TYR A 80 -11.97 -8.12 0.36
C TYR A 80 -11.33 -9.27 -0.45
N ASP A 81 -10.02 -9.45 -0.26
CA ASP A 81 -9.23 -10.52 -0.88
C ASP A 81 -8.41 -11.26 0.18
N GLN A 82 -8.89 -12.44 0.57
CA GLN A 82 -8.24 -13.26 1.60
C GLN A 82 -6.80 -13.65 1.23
N SER A 83 -6.51 -13.87 -0.06
CA SER A 83 -5.16 -14.21 -0.48
C SER A 83 -4.20 -13.05 -0.28
N ARG A 84 -4.61 -11.86 -0.67
CA ARG A 84 -3.87 -10.61 -0.43
C ARG A 84 -3.65 -10.35 1.05
N VAL A 85 -4.68 -10.52 1.88
CA VAL A 85 -4.57 -10.43 3.34
C VAL A 85 -3.53 -11.38 3.89
N ASN A 86 -3.51 -12.63 3.43
CA ASN A 86 -2.53 -13.63 3.87
C ASN A 86 -1.10 -13.27 3.47
N ILE A 87 -0.90 -12.73 2.26
CA ILE A 87 0.40 -12.26 1.80
C ILE A 87 0.91 -11.12 2.69
N LEU A 88 0.08 -10.10 2.92
CA LEU A 88 0.44 -8.91 3.69
C LEU A 88 0.74 -9.26 5.15
N LYS A 89 -0.07 -10.12 5.77
CA LYS A 89 0.20 -10.65 7.11
C LYS A 89 1.51 -11.44 7.15
N GLY A 90 1.76 -12.27 6.14
CA GLY A 90 3.00 -13.04 6.07
C GLY A 90 4.27 -12.19 5.95
N TYR A 91 4.20 -11.02 5.32
CA TYR A 91 5.32 -10.05 5.30
C TYR A 91 5.47 -9.35 6.64
N ALA A 92 4.38 -8.89 7.24
CA ALA A 92 4.39 -8.25 8.54
C ALA A 92 4.91 -9.20 9.64
N ASP A 93 4.41 -10.43 9.69
CA ASP A 93 4.85 -11.45 10.64
C ASP A 93 6.35 -11.76 10.49
N HIS A 94 6.86 -11.80 9.25
CA HIS A 94 8.29 -11.97 9.01
C HIS A 94 9.11 -10.78 9.55
N ILE A 95 8.69 -9.55 9.29
CA ILE A 95 9.32 -8.34 9.82
C ILE A 95 9.39 -8.42 11.36
N TRP A 96 8.27 -8.71 12.01
CA TRP A 96 8.19 -8.79 13.47
C TRP A 96 8.92 -9.98 14.06
N SER A 97 9.16 -11.04 13.29
CA SER A 97 10.03 -12.14 13.72
C SER A 97 11.51 -11.74 13.80
N VAL A 98 11.92 -10.71 13.06
CA VAL A 98 13.28 -10.13 13.06
C VAL A 98 13.39 -8.99 14.06
N ASN A 99 12.42 -8.06 14.06
CA ASN A 99 12.34 -6.94 14.99
C ASN A 99 10.86 -6.70 15.38
N ASP A 100 10.50 -7.11 16.59
CA ASP A 100 9.12 -7.03 17.12
C ASP A 100 8.60 -5.61 17.32
N ASN A 101 9.48 -4.62 17.32
CA ASN A 101 9.14 -3.20 17.43
C ASN A 101 9.07 -2.50 16.05
N ALA A 102 9.35 -3.20 14.96
CA ALA A 102 9.36 -2.59 13.63
C ALA A 102 7.96 -2.08 13.23
N VAL A 103 7.92 -0.87 12.67
CA VAL A 103 6.68 -0.27 12.17
C VAL A 103 6.36 -0.83 10.79
N VAL A 104 5.12 -1.30 10.60
CA VAL A 104 4.63 -1.81 9.30
C VAL A 104 3.45 -0.97 8.86
N ILE A 105 3.63 -0.19 7.79
CA ILE A 105 2.63 0.71 7.23
C ILE A 105 2.27 0.25 5.83
N PHE A 106 0.97 0.16 5.52
CA PHE A 106 0.47 -0.16 4.20
C PHE A 106 -0.27 1.02 3.56
N GLU A 107 0.16 1.42 2.37
CA GLU A 107 -0.70 2.17 1.48
C GLU A 107 -1.67 1.18 0.82
N HIS A 108 -2.80 0.94 1.48
CA HIS A 108 -3.72 -0.13 1.10
C HIS A 108 -4.94 0.39 0.34
N LEU A 109 -5.69 1.29 0.94
CA LEU A 109 -6.81 1.98 0.31
C LEU A 109 -7.89 1.04 -0.25
N SER A 110 -8.11 -0.09 0.41
CA SER A 110 -9.17 -1.06 0.08
C SER A 110 -10.46 -0.78 0.85
N ASP A 111 -11.45 -1.65 0.69
CA ASP A 111 -12.69 -1.59 1.46
C ASP A 111 -12.41 -1.81 2.96
N TRP A 112 -13.32 -1.28 3.77
CA TRP A 112 -13.18 -1.21 5.22
C TRP A 112 -12.92 -2.55 5.90
N ASP A 113 -13.60 -3.60 5.48
CA ASP A 113 -13.52 -4.93 6.08
C ASP A 113 -12.12 -5.54 5.97
N GLU A 114 -11.45 -5.34 4.86
CA GLU A 114 -10.08 -5.80 4.67
C GLU A 114 -9.09 -4.95 5.49
N GLU A 115 -9.24 -3.62 5.45
CA GLU A 115 -8.39 -2.73 6.24
C GLU A 115 -8.52 -3.00 7.75
N GLU A 116 -9.74 -3.30 8.22
CA GLU A 116 -9.96 -3.64 9.63
C GLU A 116 -9.22 -4.92 10.04
N VAL A 117 -9.23 -5.94 9.19
CA VAL A 117 -8.50 -7.19 9.44
C VAL A 117 -6.99 -6.97 9.50
N LEU A 118 -6.44 -6.11 8.64
CA LEU A 118 -5.03 -5.76 8.63
C LEU A 118 -4.65 -4.91 9.87
N ALA A 119 -5.44 -3.89 10.20
CA ALA A 119 -5.21 -3.07 11.38
C ALA A 119 -5.32 -3.87 12.68
N ASN A 120 -6.29 -4.80 12.79
CA ASN A 120 -6.42 -5.69 13.94
C ASN A 120 -5.24 -6.68 14.09
N HIS A 121 -4.53 -6.96 13.01
CA HIS A 121 -3.32 -7.79 13.05
C HIS A 121 -2.09 -7.01 13.55
N GLY A 122 -2.11 -5.68 13.50
CA GLY A 122 -1.05 -4.80 14.01
C GLY A 122 -0.45 -3.86 12.98
N MET A 123 -0.81 -3.98 11.70
CA MET A 123 -0.33 -3.06 10.67
C MET A 123 -1.01 -1.70 10.78
N GLN A 124 -0.30 -0.66 10.37
CA GLN A 124 -0.83 0.68 10.26
C GLN A 124 -1.24 0.96 8.81
N LEU A 125 -2.39 1.60 8.63
CA LEU A 125 -2.96 1.92 7.32
C LEU A 125 -2.68 3.38 6.99
N TRP A 126 -2.14 3.63 5.82
CA TRP A 126 -1.89 4.96 5.26
C TRP A 126 -3.22 5.68 5.00
N ARG A 127 -3.42 6.87 5.57
CA ARG A 127 -4.66 7.62 5.43
C ARG A 127 -4.41 9.01 4.86
N ASN A 128 -4.80 9.20 3.60
CA ASN A 128 -4.70 10.50 2.94
C ASN A 128 -5.76 11.47 3.49
N VAL A 129 -5.32 12.54 4.13
CA VAL A 129 -6.16 13.65 4.59
C VAL A 129 -5.78 15.00 3.93
N ASN A 130 -5.02 14.96 2.84
CA ASN A 130 -4.61 16.15 2.08
C ASN A 130 -5.82 16.98 1.64
N HIS A 131 -6.89 16.34 1.13
CA HIS A 131 -8.10 17.03 0.69
C HIS A 131 -8.70 17.89 1.81
N GLU A 132 -8.74 17.38 3.03
CA GLU A 132 -9.30 18.08 4.19
C GLU A 132 -8.45 19.30 4.58
N TYR A 133 -7.13 19.14 4.57
CA TYR A 133 -6.21 20.24 4.79
C TYR A 133 -6.28 21.29 3.66
N ARG A 134 -6.40 20.83 2.40
CA ARG A 134 -6.59 21.75 1.26
C ARG A 134 -7.86 22.58 1.41
N SER A 135 -8.97 21.97 1.78
CA SER A 135 -10.22 22.69 2.05
C SER A 135 -10.02 23.74 3.12
N ALA A 136 -9.39 23.39 4.24
CA ALA A 136 -9.14 24.30 5.35
C ALA A 136 -8.25 25.50 4.95
N VAL A 137 -7.17 25.28 4.22
CA VAL A 137 -6.24 26.37 3.80
C VAL A 137 -6.78 27.25 2.70
N THR A 138 -7.87 26.87 2.05
CA THR A 138 -8.58 27.69 1.03
C THR A 138 -9.88 28.33 1.56
N GLY A 139 -10.06 28.38 2.89
CA GLY A 139 -11.20 29.05 3.54
C GLY A 139 -12.42 28.16 3.74
N GLY A 140 -12.36 26.87 3.40
CA GLY A 140 -13.41 25.90 3.68
C GLY A 140 -13.23 25.21 5.05
N SER A 141 -14.09 24.24 5.34
CA SER A 141 -13.96 23.38 6.52
C SER A 141 -13.53 21.98 6.11
N GLY A 142 -12.43 21.47 6.69
CA GLY A 142 -12.00 20.08 6.53
C GLY A 142 -12.83 19.15 7.43
N ASN A 143 -13.08 17.93 6.94
CA ASN A 143 -13.72 16.88 7.73
C ASN A 143 -12.72 15.77 8.04
N PHE A 144 -12.15 15.77 9.23
CA PHE A 144 -11.18 14.79 9.69
C PHE A 144 -11.80 13.57 10.37
N SER A 145 -13.12 13.39 10.29
CA SER A 145 -13.84 12.30 10.96
C SER A 145 -13.39 10.91 10.53
N ASN A 146 -12.86 10.77 9.31
CA ASN A 146 -12.30 9.50 8.81
C ASN A 146 -11.01 9.05 9.52
N MET A 147 -10.38 9.92 10.31
CA MET A 147 -9.29 9.57 11.21
C MET A 147 -9.79 8.93 12.51
N TYR A 148 -11.06 9.15 12.85
CA TYR A 148 -11.73 8.52 13.97
C TYR A 148 -12.37 7.23 13.49
N SER A 149 -11.74 6.14 13.76
CA SER A 149 -12.23 4.86 13.35
C SER A 149 -12.55 3.99 14.56
N THR A 150 -13.40 3.00 14.37
CA THR A 150 -13.63 1.91 15.34
C THR A 150 -12.46 0.92 15.35
N LYS A 151 -11.48 1.12 14.48
CA LYS A 151 -10.26 0.32 14.39
C LYS A 151 -9.43 0.47 15.66
N PRO A 152 -8.51 -0.47 15.93
CA PRO A 152 -7.60 -0.39 17.05
C PRO A 152 -6.84 0.93 17.07
N PHE A 153 -6.52 1.44 18.26
CA PHE A 153 -5.68 2.61 18.41
C PHE A 153 -4.34 2.40 17.68
N GLY A 154 -3.92 3.40 16.91
CA GLY A 154 -2.71 3.30 16.10
C GLY A 154 -2.90 2.57 14.75
N GLY A 155 -4.13 2.18 14.38
CA GLY A 155 -4.42 1.53 13.10
C GLY A 155 -4.29 2.42 11.86
N TYR A 156 -4.11 3.76 12.02
CA TYR A 156 -3.90 4.67 10.89
C TYR A 156 -2.67 5.55 11.05
N VAL A 157 -2.02 5.83 9.93
CA VAL A 157 -1.05 6.92 9.76
C VAL A 157 -1.64 7.95 8.82
N GLY A 158 -2.13 9.06 9.38
CA GLY A 158 -2.65 10.17 8.60
C GLY A 158 -1.53 11.07 8.10
N TYR A 159 -1.64 11.53 6.86
CA TYR A 159 -0.69 12.48 6.29
C TYR A 159 -1.38 13.66 5.61
N MET A 160 -0.77 14.80 5.75
CA MET A 160 -1.23 16.07 5.20
C MET A 160 -0.71 16.30 3.77
N GLU A 161 0.53 15.92 3.52
CA GLU A 161 1.21 16.00 2.23
C GLU A 161 2.00 14.71 1.99
N SER A 162 2.10 14.30 0.74
CA SER A 162 3.01 13.25 0.29
C SER A 162 3.68 13.67 -1.03
N HIS A 163 4.41 12.74 -1.65
CA HIS A 163 4.99 12.94 -2.97
C HIS A 163 3.94 12.93 -4.11
N ASP A 164 2.72 12.45 -3.83
CA ASP A 164 1.63 12.32 -4.81
C ASP A 164 0.69 13.54 -4.85
N GLU A 165 0.74 14.42 -3.84
CA GLU A 165 -0.13 15.57 -3.75
C GLU A 165 0.60 16.90 -3.96
N GLU A 166 -0.16 17.90 -4.42
CA GLU A 166 0.32 19.28 -4.43
C GLU A 166 0.52 19.81 -3.00
N ARG A 167 1.60 20.56 -2.83
CA ARG A 167 1.90 21.24 -1.57
C ARG A 167 0.76 22.13 -1.11
N LEU A 168 0.40 22.04 0.17
CA LEU A 168 -0.64 22.87 0.78
C LEU A 168 -0.31 24.36 0.68
N ILE A 169 0.96 24.73 0.84
CA ILE A 169 1.37 26.14 0.71
C ILE A 169 1.13 26.69 -0.69
N TYR A 170 1.27 25.85 -1.73
CA TYR A 170 0.92 26.26 -3.09
C TYR A 170 -0.60 26.51 -3.22
N LYS A 171 -1.41 25.61 -2.67
CA LYS A 171 -2.88 25.78 -2.65
C LYS A 171 -3.30 27.01 -1.87
N ALA A 172 -2.75 27.22 -0.67
CA ALA A 172 -3.04 28.40 0.14
C ALA A 172 -2.70 29.70 -0.59
N LYS A 173 -1.57 29.77 -1.28
CA LYS A 173 -1.14 30.97 -2.03
C LYS A 173 -1.94 31.22 -3.30
N THR A 174 -2.40 30.15 -3.95
CA THR A 174 -3.10 30.26 -5.26
C THR A 174 -4.61 30.46 -5.09
N TRP A 175 -5.19 29.81 -4.09
CA TRP A 175 -6.64 29.68 -3.90
C TRP A 175 -7.12 30.07 -2.49
N GLY A 176 -6.19 30.40 -1.58
CA GLY A 176 -6.51 30.80 -0.21
C GLY A 176 -7.26 32.14 -0.17
N ALA A 177 -8.09 32.31 0.86
CA ALA A 177 -8.84 33.55 1.11
C ALA A 177 -7.94 34.60 1.78
#